data_e7b207566f17d1e71eeac9908e8179c1
#
_entry.id   e7b207566f17d1e71eeac9908e8179c1
#
_cell.length_a   1.000
_cell.length_b   1.000
_cell.length_c   1.000
_cell.angle_alpha   90.00
_cell.angle_beta   90.00
_cell.angle_gamma   90.00
#
_symmetry.space_group_name_H-M   'P 1'
#
loop_
_entity.id
_entity.type
_entity.pdbx_description
1 polymer ?
#
loop_
_entity_poly.entity_id
_entity_poly.type
_entity_poly.pdbx_seq_one_letter_code
_entity_poly.pdbx_strand_id
1 'polypeptide(L)'
;KESSAASDVYKRQQRLAAADPKLYEDMKKYGRRNIACLTIAPTGTTSLMTQTTSGIEPVFLPVYKRRRKVNPNDTNVHVDFVDETGDAFEEYIVFHHKFVTWMEANGYDPARRYTQEEIDELVAKSPYYKATSNDVDWLMKVKMQGRIQKWVDHSISVTINLPNDVDEDLVNRLYVEAWKSGCKGCTVYRDGSRSGVLISTKSDKDKKEGLPPCKPPTVVEVRPRILEADVVRFQNNKEKWVAFVGLLDGHPYEIFTGLQDDDELSLIHISEPTRHAQISY
;
A
#
# COMPACT_ATOMS: atom_id res chain seq x y z
N LYS A 1 29.07 -14.70 -5.90
CA LYS A 1 27.82 -14.31 -6.61
C LYS A 1 27.84 -12.80 -6.70
N GLU A 2 28.05 -12.25 -7.89
CA GLU A 2 27.89 -10.82 -8.14
C GLU A 2 26.45 -10.43 -7.77
N SER A 3 26.30 -9.34 -7.02
CA SER A 3 24.97 -8.84 -6.71
C SER A 3 24.25 -8.46 -8.00
N SER A 4 22.96 -8.66 -8.08
CA SER A 4 22.15 -8.28 -9.26
C SER A 4 22.38 -6.82 -9.66
N ALA A 5 22.68 -5.94 -8.71
CA ALA A 5 23.01 -4.54 -8.91
C ALA A 5 24.32 -4.34 -9.69
N ALA A 6 25.36 -5.12 -9.44
CA ALA A 6 26.63 -5.02 -10.16
C ALA A 6 26.48 -5.45 -11.63
N SER A 7 25.76 -6.54 -11.89
CA SER A 7 25.42 -7.00 -13.25
C SER A 7 24.64 -5.95 -14.05
N ASP A 8 23.70 -5.26 -13.42
CA ASP A 8 22.90 -4.21 -14.07
C ASP A 8 23.73 -2.97 -14.39
N VAL A 9 24.64 -2.56 -13.50
CA VAL A 9 25.58 -1.45 -13.74
C VAL A 9 26.44 -1.76 -14.95
N TYR A 10 27.01 -2.96 -15.02
CA TYR A 10 27.83 -3.40 -16.14
C TYR A 10 27.09 -3.36 -17.49
N LYS A 11 25.88 -3.88 -17.54
CA LYS A 11 25.03 -3.83 -18.74
C LYS A 11 24.71 -2.41 -19.19
N ARG A 12 24.50 -1.49 -18.26
CA ARG A 12 24.25 -0.07 -18.56
C ARG A 12 25.49 0.61 -19.11
N GLN A 13 26.65 0.33 -18.55
CA GLN A 13 27.93 0.83 -19.04
C GLN A 13 28.18 0.39 -20.48
N GLN A 14 27.92 -0.88 -20.81
CA GLN A 14 28.06 -1.40 -22.18
C GLN A 14 27.11 -0.68 -23.15
N ARG A 15 25.86 -0.45 -22.74
CA ARG A 15 24.88 0.29 -23.56
C ARG A 15 25.29 1.74 -23.79
N LEU A 16 25.81 2.39 -22.76
CA LEU A 16 26.30 3.76 -22.87
C LEU A 16 27.52 3.81 -23.80
N ALA A 17 28.47 2.90 -23.64
CA ALA A 17 29.64 2.82 -24.48
C ALA A 17 29.29 2.62 -25.97
N ALA A 18 28.21 1.87 -26.24
CA ALA A 18 27.71 1.66 -27.60
C ALA A 18 26.94 2.86 -28.18
N ALA A 19 26.16 3.55 -27.31
CA ALA A 19 25.31 4.67 -27.73
C ALA A 19 26.05 6.02 -27.82
N ASP A 20 26.95 6.30 -26.87
CA ASP A 20 27.78 7.48 -26.80
C ASP A 20 29.16 7.16 -26.20
N PRO A 21 30.13 6.75 -27.05
CA PRO A 21 31.48 6.41 -26.60
C PRO A 21 32.18 7.57 -25.91
N LYS A 22 31.98 8.79 -26.36
CA LYS A 22 32.61 9.97 -25.78
C LYS A 22 32.12 10.22 -24.34
N LEU A 23 30.83 10.21 -24.14
CA LEU A 23 30.23 10.34 -22.79
C LEU A 23 30.72 9.20 -21.88
N TYR A 24 30.86 8.00 -22.40
CA TYR A 24 31.37 6.86 -21.63
C TYR A 24 32.83 7.09 -21.16
N GLU A 25 33.72 7.58 -22.03
CA GLU A 25 35.09 7.92 -21.64
C GLU A 25 35.15 9.11 -20.67
N ASP A 26 34.31 10.13 -20.85
CA ASP A 26 34.21 11.23 -19.92
C ASP A 26 33.74 10.75 -18.54
N MET A 27 32.81 9.81 -18.49
CA MET A 27 32.36 9.19 -17.22
C MET A 27 33.46 8.37 -16.54
N LYS A 28 34.29 7.67 -17.30
CA LYS A 28 35.44 6.98 -16.72
C LYS A 28 36.44 7.97 -16.12
N LYS A 29 36.71 9.06 -16.80
CA LYS A 29 37.67 10.08 -16.40
C LYS A 29 37.22 10.93 -15.22
N TYR A 30 35.99 11.39 -15.23
CA TYR A 30 35.46 12.38 -14.30
C TYR A 30 34.45 11.79 -13.27
N GLY A 31 34.01 10.57 -13.50
CA GLY A 31 32.96 9.94 -12.68
C GLY A 31 31.56 10.45 -12.98
N ARG A 32 30.63 10.15 -12.07
CA ARG A 32 29.24 10.60 -12.10
C ARG A 32 28.92 11.38 -10.82
N ARG A 33 28.24 12.51 -10.97
CA ARG A 33 27.80 13.30 -9.82
C ARG A 33 26.71 12.57 -9.03
N ASN A 34 25.76 11.95 -9.72
CA ASN A 34 24.63 11.29 -9.10
C ASN A 34 24.75 9.77 -9.24
N ILE A 35 24.53 9.03 -8.18
CA ILE A 35 24.53 7.55 -8.19
C ILE A 35 23.39 7.04 -9.09
N ALA A 36 22.25 7.71 -9.04
CA ALA A 36 21.08 7.41 -9.85
C ALA A 36 20.43 8.69 -10.37
N CYS A 37 19.88 8.63 -11.58
CA CYS A 37 19.28 9.77 -12.26
C CYS A 37 17.78 9.58 -12.49
N LEU A 38 17.30 8.34 -12.57
CA LEU A 38 15.91 8.03 -12.88
C LEU A 38 15.29 7.15 -11.80
N THR A 39 14.09 7.54 -11.39
CA THR A 39 13.26 6.78 -10.46
C THR A 39 11.79 6.86 -10.88
N ILE A 40 11.02 5.86 -10.52
CA ILE A 40 9.55 5.94 -10.54
C ILE A 40 9.11 5.85 -9.09
N ALA A 41 8.87 7.02 -8.50
CA ALA A 41 8.39 7.17 -7.14
C ALA A 41 6.86 6.94 -7.07
N PRO A 42 6.26 6.78 -5.88
CA PRO A 42 4.81 6.62 -5.73
C PRO A 42 3.99 7.76 -6.34
N THR A 43 4.47 8.99 -6.29
CA THR A 43 3.85 10.20 -6.92
C THR A 43 2.38 10.44 -6.56
N GLY A 44 1.93 10.01 -5.37
CA GLY A 44 0.52 10.11 -4.96
C GLY A 44 -0.03 11.53 -5.03
N THR A 45 0.62 12.49 -4.36
CA THR A 45 0.21 13.90 -4.37
C THR A 45 0.33 14.52 -5.76
N THR A 46 1.42 14.25 -6.47
CA THR A 46 1.63 14.78 -7.82
C THR A 46 0.57 14.27 -8.80
N SER A 47 0.20 12.99 -8.73
CA SER A 47 -0.82 12.40 -9.58
C SER A 47 -2.21 13.01 -9.33
N LEU A 48 -2.53 13.35 -8.08
CA LEU A 48 -3.76 14.07 -7.76
C LEU A 48 -3.77 15.46 -8.38
N MET A 49 -2.66 16.20 -8.30
CA MET A 49 -2.54 17.52 -8.90
C MET A 49 -2.66 17.48 -10.43
N THR A 50 -2.07 16.48 -11.06
CA THR A 50 -2.13 16.30 -12.52
C THR A 50 -3.37 15.54 -12.99
N GLN A 51 -4.22 15.09 -12.08
CA GLN A 51 -5.44 14.34 -12.36
C GLN A 51 -5.18 13.03 -13.16
N THR A 52 -4.10 12.36 -12.82
CA THR A 52 -3.67 11.11 -13.44
C THR A 52 -3.53 10.00 -12.39
N THR A 53 -3.03 8.84 -12.81
CA THR A 53 -2.69 7.74 -11.89
C THR A 53 -1.24 7.86 -11.40
N SER A 54 -0.93 7.21 -10.29
CA SER A 54 0.40 7.22 -9.69
C SER A 54 1.38 6.35 -10.46
N GLY A 55 2.60 6.84 -10.68
CA GLY A 55 3.68 6.08 -11.29
C GLY A 55 3.29 5.46 -12.64
N ILE A 56 3.45 4.15 -12.75
CA ILE A 56 3.06 3.34 -13.93
C ILE A 56 1.86 2.43 -13.62
N GLU A 57 1.07 2.79 -12.61
CA GLU A 57 -0.06 1.99 -12.17
C GLU A 57 -1.33 2.37 -12.93
N PRO A 58 -2.20 1.41 -13.30
CA PRO A 58 -3.54 1.72 -13.74
C PRO A 58 -4.37 2.31 -12.59
N VAL A 59 -5.50 2.94 -12.92
CA VAL A 59 -6.43 3.42 -11.90
C VAL A 59 -6.84 2.27 -10.97
N PHE A 60 -6.87 2.54 -9.67
CA PHE A 60 -7.31 1.53 -8.70
C PHE A 60 -8.82 1.27 -8.85
N LEU A 61 -9.61 2.34 -8.70
CA LEU A 61 -11.05 2.33 -8.94
C LEU A 61 -11.44 3.62 -9.67
N PRO A 62 -12.17 3.56 -10.79
CA PRO A 62 -12.67 4.76 -11.46
C PRO A 62 -13.77 5.46 -10.66
N VAL A 63 -14.48 4.70 -9.82
CA VAL A 63 -15.53 5.16 -8.92
C VAL A 63 -15.37 4.47 -7.58
N TYR A 64 -15.42 5.22 -6.48
CA TYR A 64 -15.32 4.66 -5.13
C TYR A 64 -16.16 5.45 -4.13
N LYS A 65 -16.55 4.79 -3.04
CA LYS A 65 -17.18 5.45 -1.90
C LYS A 65 -16.12 5.98 -0.95
N ARG A 66 -16.31 7.18 -0.47
CA ARG A 66 -15.52 7.77 0.59
C ARG A 66 -16.41 8.02 1.80
N ARG A 67 -15.88 7.73 2.99
CA ARG A 67 -16.51 8.04 4.25
C ARG A 67 -15.86 9.27 4.86
N ARG A 68 -16.70 10.18 5.33
CA ARG A 68 -16.30 11.33 6.12
C ARG A 68 -16.99 11.24 7.49
N LYS A 69 -16.21 11.34 8.56
CA LYS A 69 -16.77 11.43 9.90
C LYS A 69 -17.57 12.73 10.02
N VAL A 70 -18.76 12.62 10.52
CA VAL A 70 -19.63 13.77 10.80
C VAL A 70 -19.23 14.35 12.15
N ASN A 71 -18.88 15.64 12.18
CA ASN A 71 -18.56 16.30 13.43
C ASN A 71 -19.83 16.77 14.13
N PRO A 72 -19.85 16.89 15.48
CA PRO A 72 -21.03 17.31 16.24
C PRO A 72 -21.61 18.67 15.82
N ASN A 73 -20.80 19.52 15.18
CA ASN A 73 -21.19 20.85 14.73
C ASN A 73 -21.60 20.91 13.25
N ASP A 74 -21.55 19.79 12.54
CA ASP A 74 -21.95 19.73 11.14
C ASP A 74 -23.50 19.76 11.07
N THR A 75 -24.05 20.85 10.56
CA THR A 75 -25.51 21.01 10.32
C THR A 75 -25.81 20.65 8.86
N ASN A 76 -26.91 19.96 8.60
CA ASN A 76 -27.37 19.54 7.27
C ASN A 76 -26.53 18.42 6.62
N VAL A 77 -25.93 17.54 7.41
CA VAL A 77 -25.21 16.36 6.90
C VAL A 77 -26.09 15.13 7.05
N HIS A 78 -26.17 14.32 6.01
CA HIS A 78 -26.86 13.04 6.07
C HIS A 78 -25.93 12.01 6.71
N VAL A 79 -26.44 11.27 7.71
CA VAL A 79 -25.71 10.17 8.32
C VAL A 79 -26.08 8.88 7.59
N ASP A 80 -25.12 8.31 6.89
CA ASP A 80 -25.31 7.06 6.13
C ASP A 80 -24.90 5.82 6.95
N PHE A 81 -23.97 5.99 7.89
CA PHE A 81 -23.43 4.89 8.67
C PHE A 81 -23.00 5.36 10.07
N VAL A 82 -23.26 4.53 11.06
CA VAL A 82 -22.75 4.71 12.44
C VAL A 82 -21.91 3.48 12.77
N ASP A 83 -20.68 3.69 13.24
CA ASP A 83 -19.80 2.60 13.61
C ASP A 83 -20.11 2.03 15.01
N GLU A 84 -19.39 0.97 15.39
CA GLU A 84 -19.56 0.30 16.68
C GLU A 84 -19.20 1.21 17.89
N THR A 85 -18.45 2.28 17.64
CA THR A 85 -18.05 3.27 18.65
C THR A 85 -19.06 4.43 18.78
N GLY A 86 -20.09 4.46 17.94
CA GLY A 86 -21.12 5.50 17.91
C GLY A 86 -20.75 6.70 17.06
N ASP A 87 -19.67 6.64 16.31
CA ASP A 87 -19.26 7.69 15.38
C ASP A 87 -20.11 7.65 14.11
N ALA A 88 -20.66 8.80 13.73
CA ALA A 88 -21.48 8.95 12.53
C ALA A 88 -20.65 9.33 11.30
N PHE A 89 -20.97 8.74 10.17
CA PHE A 89 -20.28 8.96 8.89
C PHE A 89 -21.26 9.28 7.77
N GLU A 90 -20.84 10.18 6.89
CA GLU A 90 -21.46 10.45 5.61
C GLU A 90 -20.70 9.69 4.52
N GLU A 91 -21.41 9.00 3.64
CA GLU A 91 -20.85 8.33 2.46
C GLU A 91 -21.15 9.13 1.20
N TYR A 92 -20.14 9.34 0.38
CA TYR A 92 -20.31 9.97 -0.92
C TYR A 92 -19.49 9.28 -1.99
N ILE A 93 -20.01 9.31 -3.21
CA ILE A 93 -19.37 8.73 -4.37
C ILE A 93 -18.34 9.71 -4.91
N VAL A 94 -17.14 9.22 -5.17
CA VAL A 94 -16.05 9.98 -5.80
C VAL A 94 -15.72 9.34 -7.14
N PHE A 95 -15.78 10.14 -8.18
CA PHE A 95 -15.37 9.75 -9.52
C PHE A 95 -13.91 10.18 -9.75
N HIS A 96 -13.12 9.31 -10.37
CA HIS A 96 -11.78 9.68 -10.82
C HIS A 96 -11.85 10.82 -11.85
N HIS A 97 -10.95 11.79 -11.78
CA HIS A 97 -11.00 12.99 -12.60
C HIS A 97 -11.15 12.73 -14.11
N LYS A 98 -10.41 11.78 -14.64
CA LYS A 98 -10.52 11.42 -16.06
C LYS A 98 -11.79 10.64 -16.39
N PHE A 99 -12.38 9.98 -15.41
CA PHE A 99 -13.71 9.40 -15.57
C PHE A 99 -14.78 10.48 -15.64
N VAL A 100 -14.68 11.52 -14.80
CA VAL A 100 -15.53 12.73 -14.91
C VAL A 100 -15.44 13.35 -16.30
N THR A 101 -14.21 13.57 -16.80
CA THR A 101 -14.00 14.10 -18.15
C THR A 101 -14.68 13.25 -19.23
N TRP A 102 -14.62 11.92 -19.10
CA TRP A 102 -15.30 11.00 -20.01
C TRP A 102 -16.83 11.08 -19.86
N MET A 103 -17.35 11.18 -18.64
CA MET A 103 -18.79 11.34 -18.39
C MET A 103 -19.32 12.60 -19.08
N GLU A 104 -18.67 13.75 -18.86
CA GLU A 104 -19.05 15.03 -19.45
C GLU A 104 -19.01 14.97 -20.99
N ALA A 105 -17.95 14.39 -21.56
CA ALA A 105 -17.79 14.24 -23.01
C ALA A 105 -18.88 13.34 -23.65
N ASN A 106 -19.52 12.45 -22.85
CA ASN A 106 -20.59 11.56 -23.30
C ASN A 106 -21.98 12.00 -22.82
N GLY A 107 -22.10 13.22 -22.28
CA GLY A 107 -23.39 13.81 -21.90
C GLY A 107 -23.96 13.31 -20.58
N TYR A 108 -23.15 12.72 -19.72
CA TYR A 108 -23.52 12.34 -18.36
C TYR A 108 -23.17 13.48 -17.38
N ASP A 109 -24.04 13.75 -16.41
CA ASP A 109 -23.82 14.76 -15.38
C ASP A 109 -23.12 14.14 -14.16
N PRO A 110 -21.83 14.47 -13.87
CA PRO A 110 -21.11 13.95 -12.72
C PRO A 110 -21.68 14.36 -11.36
N ALA A 111 -22.47 15.45 -11.32
CA ALA A 111 -23.10 15.94 -10.09
C ALA A 111 -24.39 15.19 -9.73
N ARG A 112 -24.95 14.43 -10.66
CA ARG A 112 -26.14 13.62 -10.42
C ARG A 112 -25.81 12.49 -9.43
N ARG A 113 -26.75 12.13 -8.56
CA ARG A 113 -26.68 10.90 -7.77
C ARG A 113 -26.99 9.70 -8.66
N TYR A 114 -26.08 8.73 -8.65
CA TYR A 114 -26.20 7.47 -9.40
C TYR A 114 -26.43 6.30 -8.44
N THR A 115 -27.27 5.35 -8.85
CA THR A 115 -27.36 4.05 -8.17
C THR A 115 -26.13 3.20 -8.51
N GLN A 116 -25.94 2.10 -7.76
CA GLN A 116 -24.82 1.20 -8.02
C GLN A 116 -24.89 0.58 -9.42
N GLU A 117 -26.08 0.19 -9.83
CA GLU A 117 -26.34 -0.39 -11.16
C GLU A 117 -26.00 0.61 -12.28
N GLU A 118 -26.42 1.87 -12.13
CA GLU A 118 -26.08 2.93 -13.06
C GLU A 118 -24.56 3.17 -13.14
N ILE A 119 -23.86 3.11 -12.02
CA ILE A 119 -22.39 3.24 -11.95
C ILE A 119 -21.73 2.08 -12.70
N ASP A 120 -22.17 0.86 -12.45
CA ASP A 120 -21.61 -0.33 -13.09
C ASP A 120 -21.83 -0.28 -14.62
N GLU A 121 -22.98 0.20 -15.08
CA GLU A 121 -23.23 0.44 -16.50
C GLU A 121 -22.34 1.55 -17.10
N LEU A 122 -22.13 2.65 -16.37
CA LEU A 122 -21.25 3.73 -16.79
C LEU A 122 -19.82 3.23 -16.93
N VAL A 123 -19.33 2.51 -15.92
CA VAL A 123 -18.00 1.89 -15.96
C VAL A 123 -17.88 0.91 -17.13
N ALA A 124 -18.91 0.08 -17.37
CA ALA A 124 -18.92 -0.88 -18.47
C ALA A 124 -18.85 -0.22 -19.86
N LYS A 125 -19.41 0.99 -20.01
CA LYS A 125 -19.38 1.77 -21.25
C LYS A 125 -18.09 2.61 -21.40
N SER A 126 -17.30 2.75 -20.33
CA SER A 126 -16.14 3.62 -20.29
C SER A 126 -14.85 2.92 -20.73
N PRO A 127 -13.78 3.67 -21.04
CA PRO A 127 -12.44 3.12 -21.29
C PRO A 127 -11.83 2.39 -20.08
N TYR A 128 -12.42 2.54 -18.89
CA TYR A 128 -11.95 1.87 -17.67
C TYR A 128 -12.47 0.45 -17.49
N TYR A 129 -13.38 0.00 -18.38
CA TYR A 129 -13.91 -1.37 -18.32
C TYR A 129 -12.77 -2.39 -18.45
N LYS A 130 -12.62 -3.23 -17.46
CA LYS A 130 -11.55 -4.25 -17.36
C LYS A 130 -10.11 -3.69 -17.45
N ALA A 131 -9.92 -2.42 -17.12
CA ALA A 131 -8.63 -1.74 -17.19
C ALA A 131 -8.15 -1.20 -15.82
N THR A 132 -8.80 -1.57 -14.73
CA THR A 132 -8.40 -1.17 -13.38
C THR A 132 -7.25 -2.03 -12.84
N SER A 133 -6.66 -1.61 -11.76
CA SER A 133 -5.58 -2.36 -11.09
C SER A 133 -5.97 -3.80 -10.72
N ASN A 134 -7.26 -4.05 -10.48
CA ASN A 134 -7.78 -5.37 -10.14
C ASN A 134 -8.11 -6.24 -11.36
N ASP A 135 -8.27 -5.62 -12.52
CA ASP A 135 -8.70 -6.32 -13.75
C ASP A 135 -7.53 -6.72 -14.65
N VAL A 136 -6.43 -5.96 -14.60
CA VAL A 136 -5.28 -6.20 -15.49
C VAL A 136 -4.57 -7.51 -15.14
N ASP A 137 -3.99 -8.16 -16.14
CA ASP A 137 -3.15 -9.35 -15.93
C ASP A 137 -1.93 -8.99 -15.06
N TRP A 138 -1.91 -9.48 -13.85
CA TRP A 138 -0.88 -9.18 -12.85
C TRP A 138 0.52 -9.67 -13.24
N LEU A 139 0.63 -10.82 -13.91
CA LEU A 139 1.91 -11.33 -14.42
C LEU A 139 2.44 -10.43 -15.54
N MET A 140 1.56 -9.98 -16.43
CA MET A 140 1.94 -9.04 -17.49
C MET A 140 2.34 -7.69 -16.91
N LYS A 141 1.68 -7.22 -15.83
CA LYS A 141 2.06 -6.00 -15.10
C LYS A 141 3.47 -6.12 -14.54
N VAL A 142 3.82 -7.24 -13.92
CA VAL A 142 5.19 -7.51 -13.42
C VAL A 142 6.20 -7.54 -14.56
N LYS A 143 5.90 -8.20 -15.68
CA LYS A 143 6.78 -8.23 -16.86
C LYS A 143 6.98 -6.84 -17.46
N MET A 144 5.94 -6.04 -17.51
CA MET A 144 6.02 -4.62 -17.92
C MET A 144 6.95 -3.84 -17.01
N GLN A 145 6.80 -3.97 -15.68
CA GLN A 145 7.69 -3.35 -14.70
C GLN A 145 9.16 -3.76 -14.94
N GLY A 146 9.43 -5.05 -15.17
CA GLY A 146 10.77 -5.55 -15.46
C GLY A 146 11.35 -4.98 -16.75
N ARG A 147 10.53 -4.75 -17.78
CA ARG A 147 10.96 -4.09 -19.01
C ARG A 147 11.33 -2.63 -18.78
N ILE A 148 10.53 -1.89 -18.01
CA ILE A 148 10.78 -0.49 -17.65
C ILE A 148 12.01 -0.39 -16.73
N GLN A 149 12.18 -1.34 -15.79
CA GLN A 149 13.31 -1.37 -14.86
C GLN A 149 14.69 -1.33 -15.56
N LYS A 150 14.77 -1.82 -16.79
CA LYS A 150 16.01 -1.74 -17.59
C LYS A 150 16.46 -0.31 -17.89
N TRP A 151 15.53 0.64 -17.82
CA TRP A 151 15.76 2.06 -18.14
C TRP A 151 15.75 2.96 -16.91
N VAL A 152 15.39 2.42 -15.75
CA VAL A 152 15.28 3.17 -14.50
C VAL A 152 16.37 2.70 -13.54
N ASP A 153 17.15 3.66 -13.01
CA ASP A 153 18.28 3.38 -12.12
C ASP A 153 17.84 2.87 -10.76
N HIS A 154 16.83 3.48 -10.17
CA HIS A 154 16.25 3.11 -8.89
C HIS A 154 15.19 2.01 -9.02
N SER A 155 14.69 1.54 -7.89
CA SER A 155 13.49 0.71 -7.86
C SER A 155 12.29 1.48 -8.39
N ILE A 156 11.35 0.74 -8.96
CA ILE A 156 10.07 1.26 -9.41
C ILE A 156 9.06 0.99 -8.29
N SER A 157 8.36 2.03 -7.84
CA SER A 157 7.23 1.89 -6.93
C SER A 157 6.01 1.44 -7.73
N VAL A 158 5.63 0.19 -7.55
CA VAL A 158 4.43 -0.42 -8.15
C VAL A 158 3.81 -1.35 -7.14
N THR A 159 2.50 -1.23 -6.96
CA THR A 159 1.71 -2.15 -6.15
C THR A 159 0.86 -3.02 -7.05
N ILE A 160 0.92 -4.32 -6.85
CA ILE A 160 0.04 -5.29 -7.48
C ILE A 160 -1.12 -5.50 -6.52
N ASN A 161 -2.29 -4.99 -6.89
CA ASN A 161 -3.50 -5.15 -6.11
C ASN A 161 -4.16 -6.46 -6.49
N LEU A 162 -4.44 -7.28 -5.50
CA LEU A 162 -5.07 -8.59 -5.65
C LEU A 162 -6.40 -8.60 -4.88
N PRO A 163 -7.43 -9.25 -5.38
CA PRO A 163 -8.64 -9.49 -4.61
C PRO A 163 -8.35 -10.40 -3.41
N ASN A 164 -9.29 -10.45 -2.46
CA ASN A 164 -9.10 -11.16 -1.20
C ASN A 164 -9.12 -12.69 -1.33
N ASP A 165 -9.67 -13.23 -2.40
CA ASP A 165 -9.86 -14.65 -2.68
C ASP A 165 -8.72 -15.29 -3.48
N VAL A 166 -7.60 -14.57 -3.67
CA VAL A 166 -6.44 -15.10 -4.40
C VAL A 166 -5.67 -16.12 -3.58
N ASP A 167 -5.17 -17.12 -4.30
CA ASP A 167 -4.33 -18.19 -3.79
C ASP A 167 -2.90 -17.67 -3.46
N GLU A 168 -2.30 -18.23 -2.41
CA GLU A 168 -0.90 -17.97 -2.04
C GLU A 168 0.07 -18.34 -3.17
N ASP A 169 -0.21 -19.37 -3.94
CA ASP A 169 0.60 -19.76 -5.09
C ASP A 169 0.68 -18.67 -6.15
N LEU A 170 -0.36 -17.88 -6.35
CA LEU A 170 -0.32 -16.73 -7.25
C LEU A 170 0.65 -15.67 -6.73
N VAL A 171 0.61 -15.38 -5.43
CA VAL A 171 1.53 -14.41 -4.81
C VAL A 171 2.98 -14.86 -4.98
N ASN A 172 3.26 -16.12 -4.71
CA ASN A 172 4.59 -16.71 -4.93
C ASN A 172 5.02 -16.59 -6.40
N ARG A 173 4.15 -16.92 -7.35
CA ARG A 173 4.43 -16.80 -8.78
C ARG A 173 4.73 -15.36 -9.19
N LEU A 174 4.05 -14.36 -8.61
CA LEU A 174 4.29 -12.95 -8.88
C LEU A 174 5.69 -12.52 -8.42
N TYR A 175 6.12 -12.91 -7.23
CA TYR A 175 7.46 -12.62 -6.75
C TYR A 175 8.55 -13.32 -7.57
N VAL A 176 8.34 -14.59 -7.93
CA VAL A 176 9.26 -15.33 -8.79
C VAL A 176 9.36 -14.68 -10.18
N GLU A 177 8.24 -14.24 -10.75
CA GLU A 177 8.24 -13.54 -12.04
C GLU A 177 8.90 -12.17 -11.95
N ALA A 178 8.69 -11.43 -10.85
CA ALA A 178 9.37 -10.16 -10.61
C ALA A 178 10.89 -10.33 -10.57
N TRP A 179 11.36 -11.35 -9.88
CA TRP A 179 12.78 -11.69 -9.86
C TRP A 179 13.32 -12.09 -11.24
N LYS A 180 12.62 -12.96 -11.97
CA LYS A 180 12.98 -13.38 -13.34
C LYS A 180 13.00 -12.22 -14.33
N SER A 181 12.07 -11.28 -14.18
CA SER A 181 11.96 -10.09 -15.03
C SER A 181 13.00 -9.01 -14.70
N GLY A 182 13.77 -9.18 -13.62
CA GLY A 182 14.81 -8.23 -13.20
C GLY A 182 14.25 -6.99 -12.51
N CYS A 183 13.09 -7.08 -11.87
CA CYS A 183 12.58 -6.01 -11.01
C CYS A 183 13.48 -5.85 -9.78
N LYS A 184 13.71 -4.62 -9.35
CA LYS A 184 14.46 -4.31 -8.12
C LYS A 184 13.60 -4.37 -6.87
N GLY A 185 12.28 -4.26 -7.01
CA GLY A 185 11.29 -4.38 -5.96
C GLY A 185 9.94 -4.75 -6.55
N CYS A 186 9.08 -5.35 -5.74
CA CYS A 186 7.71 -5.70 -6.08
C CYS A 186 6.88 -5.66 -4.81
N THR A 187 5.79 -4.92 -4.83
CA THR A 187 4.84 -4.85 -3.71
C THR A 187 3.55 -5.52 -4.13
N VAL A 188 3.04 -6.40 -3.28
CA VAL A 188 1.75 -7.05 -3.45
C VAL A 188 0.83 -6.58 -2.33
N TYR A 189 -0.36 -6.15 -2.67
CA TYR A 189 -1.43 -5.82 -1.73
C TYR A 189 -2.63 -6.72 -2.01
N ARG A 190 -3.06 -7.49 -1.02
CA ARG A 190 -4.28 -8.27 -1.09
C ARG A 190 -5.41 -7.50 -0.41
N ASP A 191 -6.54 -7.39 -1.08
CA ASP A 191 -7.71 -6.70 -0.53
C ASP A 191 -8.13 -7.32 0.82
N GLY A 192 -8.50 -6.48 1.76
CA GLY A 192 -8.86 -6.91 3.12
C GLY A 192 -7.67 -7.27 4.03
N SER A 193 -6.40 -7.21 3.57
CA SER A 193 -5.23 -7.46 4.42
C SER A 193 -4.92 -6.30 5.40
N ARG A 194 -5.50 -5.13 5.15
CA ARG A 194 -5.44 -3.95 6.04
C ARG A 194 -6.81 -3.29 6.07
N SER A 195 -7.18 -2.70 7.20
CA SER A 195 -8.35 -1.82 7.28
C SER A 195 -8.14 -0.62 6.36
N GLY A 196 -8.88 -0.57 5.26
CA GLY A 196 -8.73 0.44 4.22
C GLY A 196 -9.71 1.60 4.38
N VAL A 197 -9.27 2.79 3.97
CA VAL A 197 -10.10 4.01 3.88
C VAL A 197 -10.94 4.02 2.59
N LEU A 198 -10.54 3.25 1.58
CA LEU A 198 -11.23 3.14 0.30
C LEU A 198 -12.09 1.88 0.27
N ILE A 199 -13.38 2.05 0.02
CA ILE A 199 -14.35 0.97 -0.06
C ILE A 199 -14.79 0.86 -1.50
N SER A 200 -14.72 -0.36 -2.05
CA SER A 200 -15.30 -0.65 -3.36
C SER A 200 -16.80 -0.38 -3.35
N THR A 201 -17.34 0.15 -4.45
CA THR A 201 -18.79 0.33 -4.60
C THR A 201 -19.54 -0.99 -4.77
N LYS A 202 -18.83 -2.10 -5.03
CA LYS A 202 -19.44 -3.43 -5.07
C LYS A 202 -19.98 -3.80 -3.69
N SER A 203 -21.23 -4.20 -3.65
CA SER A 203 -21.96 -4.50 -2.40
C SER A 203 -21.30 -5.63 -1.61
N ASP A 204 -21.37 -5.52 -0.27
CA ASP A 204 -20.89 -6.53 0.69
C ASP A 204 -21.55 -7.93 0.56
N LYS A 205 -22.44 -8.13 -0.42
CA LYS A 205 -23.12 -9.40 -0.64
C LYS A 205 -22.21 -10.51 -1.18
N ASP A 206 -21.03 -10.18 -1.69
CA ASP A 206 -20.03 -11.15 -2.18
C ASP A 206 -18.91 -11.44 -1.18
N LYS A 207 -19.00 -10.91 0.05
CA LYS A 207 -18.15 -11.37 1.15
C LYS A 207 -18.60 -12.78 1.55
N LYS A 208 -18.11 -13.78 0.82
CA LYS A 208 -18.05 -15.13 1.38
C LYS A 208 -17.26 -15.04 2.68
N GLU A 209 -17.79 -15.64 3.72
CA GLU A 209 -17.16 -15.86 5.01
C GLU A 209 -15.71 -16.33 4.78
N GLY A 210 -14.80 -15.36 4.71
CA GLY A 210 -13.38 -15.63 4.72
C GLY A 210 -12.97 -15.87 6.14
N LEU A 211 -12.08 -16.83 6.38
CA LEU A 211 -11.36 -17.19 7.60
C LEU A 211 -12.01 -16.71 8.91
N PRO A 212 -12.19 -17.58 9.89
CA PRO A 212 -12.79 -17.18 11.16
C PRO A 212 -12.09 -15.90 11.61
N PRO A 213 -12.86 -14.84 11.96
CA PRO A 213 -12.26 -13.61 12.43
C PRO A 213 -11.30 -14.01 13.54
N CYS A 214 -10.04 -13.61 13.40
CA CYS A 214 -9.15 -13.56 14.54
C CYS A 214 -9.98 -12.84 15.60
N LYS A 215 -10.38 -13.55 16.65
CA LYS A 215 -11.19 -12.96 17.70
C LYS A 215 -10.50 -11.64 18.04
N PRO A 216 -11.20 -10.48 17.96
CA PRO A 216 -10.59 -9.26 18.40
C PRO A 216 -10.03 -9.54 19.79
N PRO A 217 -8.80 -9.11 20.10
CA PRO A 217 -8.27 -9.29 21.44
C PRO A 217 -9.35 -8.81 22.39
N THR A 218 -9.75 -9.64 23.32
CA THR A 218 -10.79 -9.33 24.29
C THR A 218 -10.37 -8.02 24.92
N VAL A 219 -11.05 -6.93 24.60
CA VAL A 219 -10.76 -5.63 25.19
C VAL A 219 -11.17 -5.78 26.64
N VAL A 220 -10.20 -6.07 27.49
CA VAL A 220 -10.41 -6.14 28.92
C VAL A 220 -10.54 -4.70 29.36
N GLU A 221 -11.72 -4.30 29.82
CA GLU A 221 -12.01 -2.93 30.29
C GLU A 221 -11.04 -2.48 31.39
N VAL A 222 -10.50 -3.43 32.14
CA VAL A 222 -9.50 -3.19 33.19
C VAL A 222 -8.30 -4.08 32.96
N ARG A 223 -7.13 -3.47 32.76
CA ARG A 223 -5.87 -4.18 32.61
C ARG A 223 -5.59 -5.06 33.85
N PRO A 224 -5.28 -6.35 33.69
CA PRO A 224 -4.85 -7.20 34.80
C PRO A 224 -3.62 -6.60 35.49
N ARG A 225 -3.62 -6.73 36.81
CA ARG A 225 -2.49 -6.19 37.63
C ARG A 225 -1.17 -6.89 37.35
N ILE A 226 -1.24 -8.17 36.98
CA ILE A 226 -0.07 -9.02 36.66
C ILE A 226 -0.38 -9.69 35.32
N LEU A 227 0.57 -9.64 34.41
CA LEU A 227 0.57 -10.36 33.13
C LEU A 227 1.83 -11.20 33.03
N GLU A 228 1.73 -12.37 32.45
CA GLU A 228 2.90 -13.09 31.95
C GLU A 228 3.53 -12.29 30.81
N ALA A 229 4.84 -12.36 30.67
CA ALA A 229 5.51 -11.61 29.61
C ALA A 229 6.67 -12.41 29.00
N ASP A 230 6.74 -12.35 27.67
CA ASP A 230 7.91 -12.78 26.94
C ASP A 230 8.99 -11.69 26.98
N VAL A 231 10.24 -12.10 27.19
CA VAL A 231 11.38 -11.19 27.21
C VAL A 231 12.19 -11.37 25.92
N VAL A 232 12.13 -10.38 25.05
CA VAL A 232 12.85 -10.37 23.77
C VAL A 232 14.03 -9.41 23.86
N ARG A 233 15.23 -9.88 23.54
CA ARG A 233 16.43 -9.06 23.44
C ARG A 233 16.82 -8.91 21.99
N PHE A 234 17.08 -7.67 21.57
CA PHE A 234 17.48 -7.35 20.22
C PHE A 234 18.50 -6.22 20.19
N GLN A 235 19.13 -6.04 19.04
CA GLN A 235 20.10 -4.96 18.84
C GLN A 235 19.60 -4.05 17.70
N ASN A 236 19.63 -2.75 17.97
CA ASN A 236 19.33 -1.71 17.00
C ASN A 236 20.45 -0.66 17.02
N ASN A 237 21.04 -0.35 15.87
CA ASN A 237 22.13 0.63 15.72
C ASN A 237 23.31 0.47 16.72
N LYS A 238 23.70 -0.77 17.03
CA LYS A 238 24.71 -1.15 18.03
C LYS A 238 24.29 -0.98 19.49
N GLU A 239 23.10 -0.49 19.77
CA GLU A 239 22.53 -0.44 21.10
C GLU A 239 21.78 -1.73 21.39
N LYS A 240 21.94 -2.24 22.61
CA LYS A 240 21.19 -3.42 23.08
C LYS A 240 19.86 -2.98 23.65
N TRP A 241 18.80 -3.62 23.23
CA TRP A 241 17.43 -3.36 23.64
C TRP A 241 16.79 -4.58 24.25
N VAL A 242 15.85 -4.37 25.15
CA VAL A 242 14.98 -5.41 25.69
C VAL A 242 13.52 -4.99 25.50
N ALA A 243 12.69 -5.94 25.12
CA ALA A 243 11.25 -5.79 25.07
C ALA A 243 10.59 -6.80 26.01
N PHE A 244 9.61 -6.34 26.77
CA PHE A 244 8.69 -7.17 27.54
C PHE A 244 7.36 -7.16 26.80
N VAL A 245 6.95 -8.30 26.29
CA VAL A 245 5.67 -8.49 25.59
C VAL A 245 4.71 -9.12 26.57
N GLY A 246 3.86 -8.30 27.20
CA GLY A 246 2.83 -8.78 28.11
C GLY A 246 1.78 -9.61 27.37
N LEU A 247 1.46 -10.78 27.90
CA LEU A 247 0.51 -11.72 27.31
C LEU A 247 -0.78 -11.76 28.11
N LEU A 248 -1.91 -11.72 27.41
CA LEU A 248 -3.23 -11.99 27.96
C LEU A 248 -3.81 -13.21 27.23
N ASP A 249 -4.10 -14.25 27.98
CA ASP A 249 -4.56 -15.53 27.42
C ASP A 249 -3.64 -16.09 26.33
N GLY A 250 -2.32 -15.90 26.48
CA GLY A 250 -1.31 -16.34 25.52
C GLY A 250 -1.17 -15.46 24.27
N HIS A 251 -1.88 -14.34 24.20
CA HIS A 251 -1.78 -13.39 23.10
C HIS A 251 -1.10 -12.08 23.51
N PRO A 252 -0.29 -11.45 22.65
CA PRO A 252 0.32 -10.15 22.93
C PRO A 252 -0.75 -9.12 23.28
N TYR A 253 -0.63 -8.51 24.46
CA TYR A 253 -1.54 -7.51 25.00
C TYR A 253 -0.91 -6.12 25.09
N GLU A 254 0.32 -6.07 25.59
CA GLU A 254 1.09 -4.84 25.74
C GLU A 254 2.58 -5.10 25.50
N ILE A 255 3.33 -4.05 25.16
CA ILE A 255 4.76 -4.16 24.97
C ILE A 255 5.46 -2.98 25.64
N PHE A 256 6.53 -3.26 26.37
CA PHE A 256 7.43 -2.29 26.96
C PHE A 256 8.81 -2.51 26.39
N THR A 257 9.47 -1.46 25.91
CA THR A 257 10.83 -1.53 25.38
C THR A 257 11.73 -0.55 26.10
N GLY A 258 13.00 -0.93 26.26
CA GLY A 258 14.02 -0.05 26.85
C GLY A 258 15.42 -0.44 26.40
N LEU A 259 16.37 0.48 26.57
CA LEU A 259 17.78 0.14 26.41
C LEU A 259 18.21 -0.81 27.52
N GLN A 260 18.99 -1.82 27.15
CA GLN A 260 19.61 -2.73 28.09
C GLN A 260 20.95 -2.11 28.51
N ASP A 261 20.96 -1.36 29.62
CA ASP A 261 22.20 -0.98 30.28
C ASP A 261 22.70 -2.14 31.14
N ASP A 262 24.01 -2.31 31.22
CA ASP A 262 24.60 -3.48 31.89
C ASP A 262 24.34 -3.48 33.43
N ASP A 263 23.91 -2.36 34.01
CA ASP A 263 23.65 -2.21 35.44
C ASP A 263 22.21 -1.92 35.85
N GLU A 264 21.35 -1.39 34.97
CA GLU A 264 19.93 -1.13 35.25
C GLU A 264 19.07 -1.17 33.98
N LEU A 265 17.86 -1.74 34.08
CA LEU A 265 16.82 -1.67 33.05
C LEU A 265 16.16 -0.30 33.07
N SER A 266 16.59 0.60 32.21
CA SER A 266 15.87 1.86 31.98
C SER A 266 14.64 1.60 31.11
N LEU A 267 13.48 1.52 31.74
CA LEU A 267 12.20 1.36 31.06
C LEU A 267 11.66 2.71 30.61
N ILE A 268 11.48 2.89 29.31
CA ILE A 268 10.68 4.01 28.80
C ILE A 268 9.22 3.68 29.07
N HIS A 269 8.61 4.38 30.00
CA HIS A 269 7.20 4.24 30.34
C HIS A 269 6.36 4.83 29.20
N ILE A 270 5.65 3.97 28.45
CA ILE A 270 4.52 4.41 27.64
C ILE A 270 3.31 4.38 28.58
N SER A 271 2.92 5.55 29.09
CA SER A 271 1.97 5.66 30.21
C SER A 271 0.49 5.51 29.83
N GLU A 272 0.17 5.24 28.57
CA GLU A 272 -1.22 4.93 28.18
C GLU A 272 -1.26 3.90 27.06
N PRO A 273 -2.17 2.93 27.09
CA PRO A 273 -2.46 2.11 25.93
C PRO A 273 -3.12 3.02 24.89
N THR A 274 -2.33 3.53 23.95
CA THR A 274 -2.90 4.14 22.76
C THR A 274 -3.70 3.06 22.04
N ARG A 275 -4.99 3.30 21.83
CA ARG A 275 -5.95 2.39 21.17
C ARG A 275 -5.56 1.95 19.75
N HIS A 276 -4.37 2.33 19.28
CA HIS A 276 -3.82 1.96 17.98
C HIS A 276 -2.30 1.85 18.05
N ALA A 277 -1.80 0.71 18.49
CA ALA A 277 -0.44 0.33 18.14
C ALA A 277 -0.43 -0.10 16.68
N GLN A 278 -0.22 0.84 15.76
CA GLN A 278 0.21 0.51 14.41
C GLN A 278 1.67 0.11 14.48
N ILE A 279 1.95 -1.19 14.44
CA ILE A 279 3.29 -1.66 14.15
C ILE A 279 3.49 -1.45 12.65
N SER A 280 4.21 -0.41 12.26
CA SER A 280 4.73 -0.27 10.91
C SER A 280 6.08 -0.99 10.84
N TYR A 281 6.16 -2.00 9.97
CA TYR A 281 7.41 -2.68 9.59
C TYR A 281 8.20 -1.81 8.60
#